data_c85218bc4901cb8d5fd3fef1fec6dc9f
#
_entry.id   c85218bc4901cb8d5fd3fef1fec6dc9f
#
_cell.length_a   1.000
_cell.length_b   1.000
_cell.length_c   1.000
_cell.angle_alpha   90.00
_cell.angle_beta   90.00
_cell.angle_gamma   90.00
#
_symmetry.space_group_name_H-M   'P 1'
#
loop_
_entity.id
_entity.type
_entity.pdbx_description
1 polymer ?
#
loop_
_entity_poly.entity_id
_entity_poly.type
_entity_poly.pdbx_seq_one_letter_code
_entity_poly.pdbx_strand_id
1 'polypeptide(L)'
;MKKNKFQDAFLSELEKVPIIQVACEKTGLSRNTIYRWRKEDSVFTKKMDESMDIGVSLVSDMSESQLLTLIKEKNWSAISFWLRHRNSNYKDKIEVTTKESSEELSPSQAKIVKQALKLAGITKSKSISNINKKHYD
;
A
#
# COMPACT_ATOMS: atom_id res chain seq x y z
N MET A 1 -33.57 -14.41 -1.84
CA MET A 1 -34.01 -14.40 -3.04
C MET A 1 -33.10 -13.89 -4.14
N LYS A 2 -33.52 -13.20 -5.14
CA LYS A 2 -32.63 -12.83 -6.28
C LYS A 2 -31.35 -12.08 -5.85
N LYS A 3 -31.46 -11.12 -4.92
CA LYS A 3 -30.29 -10.36 -4.39
C LYS A 3 -29.20 -11.26 -3.82
N ASN A 4 -29.57 -12.21 -2.96
CA ASN A 4 -28.61 -13.12 -2.33
C ASN A 4 -27.90 -14.01 -3.34
N LYS A 5 -28.64 -14.51 -4.33
CA LYS A 5 -28.06 -15.33 -5.40
C LYS A 5 -27.02 -14.56 -6.22
N PHE A 6 -27.29 -13.30 -6.53
CA PHE A 6 -26.33 -12.44 -7.24
C PHE A 6 -25.12 -12.06 -6.37
N GLN A 7 -25.33 -11.83 -5.08
CA GLN A 7 -24.24 -11.63 -4.14
C GLN A 7 -23.33 -12.85 -4.05
N ASP A 8 -23.91 -14.04 -3.89
CA ASP A 8 -23.14 -15.29 -3.81
C ASP A 8 -22.36 -15.58 -5.09
N ALA A 9 -22.96 -15.35 -6.25
CA ALA A 9 -22.30 -15.48 -7.54
C ALA A 9 -21.12 -14.50 -7.69
N PHE A 10 -21.31 -13.26 -7.29
CA PHE A 10 -20.26 -12.24 -7.29
C PHE A 10 -19.09 -12.59 -6.36
N LEU A 11 -19.39 -13.02 -5.14
CA LEU A 11 -18.39 -13.44 -4.17
C LEU A 11 -17.59 -14.65 -4.66
N SER A 12 -18.26 -15.63 -5.29
CA SER A 12 -17.61 -16.79 -5.89
C SER A 12 -16.63 -16.41 -7.01
N GLU A 13 -16.97 -15.41 -7.83
CA GLU A 13 -16.06 -14.91 -8.87
C GLU A 13 -14.87 -14.14 -8.28
N LEU A 14 -15.05 -13.39 -7.19
CA LEU A 14 -13.96 -12.73 -6.47
C LEU A 14 -12.94 -13.71 -5.87
N GLU A 15 -13.39 -14.86 -5.40
CA GLU A 15 -12.50 -15.92 -4.89
C GLU A 15 -11.59 -16.49 -5.97
N LYS A 16 -12.03 -16.46 -7.23
CA LYS A 16 -11.24 -16.93 -8.38
C LYS A 16 -10.30 -15.85 -8.90
N VAL A 17 -10.83 -14.64 -9.08
CA VAL A 17 -10.08 -13.47 -9.57
C VAL A 17 -10.44 -12.26 -8.70
N PRO A 18 -9.53 -11.78 -7.85
CA PRO A 18 -9.82 -10.73 -6.88
C PRO A 18 -9.82 -9.32 -7.52
N ILE A 19 -10.59 -9.18 -8.57
CA ILE A 19 -10.76 -7.92 -9.29
C ILE A 19 -12.25 -7.63 -9.43
N ILE A 20 -12.71 -6.56 -8.80
CA ILE A 20 -14.14 -6.19 -8.75
C ILE A 20 -14.72 -6.07 -10.16
N GLN A 21 -14.04 -5.43 -11.08
CA GLN A 21 -14.50 -5.23 -12.46
C GLN A 21 -14.73 -6.57 -13.17
N VAL A 22 -13.81 -7.50 -13.05
CA VAL A 22 -13.93 -8.84 -13.66
C VAL A 22 -15.11 -9.61 -13.09
N ALA A 23 -15.28 -9.59 -11.77
CA ALA A 23 -16.42 -10.23 -11.11
C ALA A 23 -17.75 -9.60 -11.51
N CYS A 24 -17.80 -8.28 -11.68
CA CYS A 24 -18.97 -7.57 -12.19
C CYS A 24 -19.34 -7.98 -13.62
N GLU A 25 -18.35 -8.05 -14.51
CA GLU A 25 -18.55 -8.45 -15.91
C GLU A 25 -19.08 -9.88 -16.02
N LYS A 26 -18.55 -10.80 -15.24
CA LYS A 26 -18.97 -12.20 -15.23
C LYS A 26 -20.37 -12.42 -14.66
N THR A 27 -20.79 -11.59 -13.73
CA THR A 27 -22.10 -11.72 -13.07
C THR A 27 -23.18 -10.80 -13.68
N GLY A 28 -22.78 -9.90 -14.59
CA GLY A 28 -23.68 -8.91 -15.16
C GLY A 28 -24.11 -7.80 -14.19
N LEU A 29 -23.37 -7.63 -13.10
CA LEU A 29 -23.62 -6.60 -12.10
C LEU A 29 -22.81 -5.33 -12.39
N SER A 30 -23.35 -4.17 -12.02
CA SER A 30 -22.60 -2.91 -12.11
C SER A 30 -21.74 -2.69 -10.84
N ARG A 31 -20.62 -1.99 -10.98
CA ARG A 31 -19.79 -1.59 -9.84
C ARG A 31 -20.59 -0.75 -8.82
N ASN A 32 -21.48 0.11 -9.31
CA ASN A 32 -22.32 0.93 -8.44
C ASN A 32 -23.23 0.07 -7.55
N THR A 33 -23.77 -1.02 -8.08
CA THR A 33 -24.56 -1.98 -7.29
C THR A 33 -23.74 -2.60 -6.17
N ILE A 34 -22.51 -3.00 -6.48
CA ILE A 34 -21.59 -3.59 -5.49
C ILE A 34 -21.22 -2.59 -4.40
N TYR A 35 -20.87 -1.36 -4.76
CA TYR A 35 -20.54 -0.31 -3.79
C TYR A 35 -21.73 0.07 -2.91
N ARG A 36 -22.93 0.09 -3.47
CA ARG A 36 -24.16 0.29 -2.71
C ARG A 36 -24.38 -0.83 -1.69
N TRP A 37 -24.29 -2.08 -2.09
CA TRP A 37 -24.39 -3.23 -1.18
C TRP A 37 -23.34 -3.19 -0.09
N ARG A 38 -22.12 -2.84 -0.43
CA ARG A 38 -21.03 -2.69 0.54
C ARG A 38 -21.34 -1.62 1.59
N LYS A 39 -21.97 -0.54 1.19
CA LYS A 39 -22.37 0.54 2.09
C LYS A 39 -23.56 0.19 2.98
N GLU A 40 -24.52 -0.54 2.44
CA GLU A 40 -25.81 -0.83 3.10
C GLU A 40 -25.80 -2.13 3.91
N ASP A 41 -24.92 -3.06 3.61
CA ASP A 41 -24.93 -4.42 4.14
C ASP A 41 -23.56 -4.80 4.70
N SER A 42 -23.44 -4.73 6.03
CA SER A 42 -22.18 -5.06 6.73
C SER A 42 -21.79 -6.54 6.62
N VAL A 43 -22.77 -7.44 6.50
CA VAL A 43 -22.53 -8.87 6.30
C VAL A 43 -21.95 -9.13 4.92
N PHE A 44 -22.48 -8.48 3.91
CA PHE A 44 -21.94 -8.54 2.55
C PHE A 44 -20.51 -7.97 2.49
N THR A 45 -20.26 -6.84 3.14
CA THR A 45 -18.92 -6.24 3.22
C THR A 45 -17.91 -7.21 3.79
N LYS A 46 -18.23 -7.87 4.88
CA LYS A 46 -17.36 -8.86 5.51
C LYS A 46 -17.09 -10.05 4.60
N LYS A 47 -18.12 -10.61 3.98
CA LYS A 47 -17.99 -11.71 3.01
C LYS A 47 -17.17 -11.30 1.78
N MET A 48 -17.34 -10.06 1.32
CA MET A 48 -16.57 -9.52 0.20
C MET A 48 -15.08 -9.42 0.54
N ASP A 49 -14.73 -8.91 1.72
CA ASP A 49 -13.35 -8.83 2.18
C ASP A 49 -12.73 -10.23 2.32
N GLU A 50 -13.45 -11.19 2.88
CA GLU A 50 -13.02 -12.60 2.98
C GLU A 50 -12.80 -13.24 1.61
N SER A 51 -13.72 -13.06 0.67
CA SER A 51 -13.60 -13.57 -0.70
C SER A 51 -12.44 -12.94 -1.47
N MET A 52 -12.20 -11.65 -1.26
CA MET A 52 -11.05 -10.92 -1.83
C MET A 52 -9.74 -11.49 -1.31
N ASP A 53 -9.63 -11.74 -0.01
CA ASP A 53 -8.44 -12.31 0.63
C ASP A 53 -8.16 -13.74 0.10
N ILE A 54 -9.18 -14.55 -0.06
CA ILE A 54 -9.08 -15.91 -0.67
C ILE A 54 -8.55 -15.78 -2.11
N GLY A 55 -9.11 -14.89 -2.90
CA GLY A 55 -8.69 -14.67 -4.28
C GLY A 55 -7.24 -14.17 -4.39
N VAL A 56 -6.84 -13.24 -3.55
CA VAL A 56 -5.46 -12.73 -3.49
C VAL A 56 -4.48 -13.84 -3.11
N SER A 57 -4.82 -14.67 -2.13
CA SER A 57 -3.99 -15.83 -1.75
C SER A 57 -3.83 -16.82 -2.89
N LEU A 58 -4.91 -17.13 -3.60
CA LEU A 58 -4.87 -18.04 -4.76
C LEU A 58 -3.97 -17.51 -5.87
N VAL A 59 -4.11 -16.23 -6.23
CA VAL A 59 -3.29 -15.60 -7.29
C VAL A 59 -1.83 -15.52 -6.86
N SER A 60 -1.56 -15.26 -5.58
CA SER A 60 -0.21 -15.26 -5.02
C SER A 60 0.44 -16.64 -5.13
N ASP A 61 -0.27 -17.69 -4.76
CA ASP A 61 0.22 -19.08 -4.87
C ASP A 61 0.49 -19.47 -6.34
N MET A 62 -0.41 -19.10 -7.24
CA MET A 62 -0.23 -19.32 -8.67
C MET A 62 0.98 -18.56 -9.21
N SER A 63 1.17 -17.33 -8.79
CA SER A 63 2.30 -16.49 -9.20
C SER A 63 3.63 -17.05 -8.71
N GLU A 64 3.67 -17.49 -7.45
CA GLU A 64 4.86 -18.16 -6.90
C GLU A 64 5.17 -19.46 -7.65
N SER A 65 4.16 -20.24 -7.99
CA SER A 65 4.32 -21.46 -8.79
C SER A 65 4.91 -21.16 -10.18
N GLN A 66 4.42 -20.13 -10.86
CA GLN A 66 4.96 -19.69 -12.16
C GLN A 66 6.39 -19.17 -12.03
N LEU A 67 6.68 -18.43 -10.97
CA LEU A 67 8.03 -17.96 -10.68
C LEU A 67 9.02 -19.12 -10.50
N LEU A 68 8.63 -20.15 -9.74
CA LEU A 68 9.46 -21.35 -9.56
C LEU A 68 9.69 -22.10 -10.88
N THR A 69 8.70 -22.15 -11.75
CA THR A 69 8.82 -22.73 -13.09
C THR A 69 9.87 -21.96 -13.93
N LEU A 70 9.81 -20.63 -13.92
CA LEU A 70 10.79 -19.79 -14.62
C LEU A 70 12.21 -19.96 -14.06
N ILE A 71 12.34 -20.14 -12.75
CA ILE A 71 13.63 -20.41 -12.10
C ILE A 71 14.20 -21.74 -12.60
N LYS A 72 13.37 -22.78 -12.72
CA LYS A 72 13.76 -24.09 -13.28
C LYS A 72 14.19 -23.97 -14.74
N GLU A 73 13.58 -23.08 -15.50
CA GLU A 73 13.94 -22.76 -16.89
C GLU A 73 15.18 -21.88 -17.02
N LYS A 74 15.87 -21.63 -15.92
CA LYS A 74 17.10 -20.80 -15.87
C LYS A 74 16.88 -19.34 -16.29
N ASN A 75 15.70 -18.81 -16.06
CA ASN A 75 15.40 -17.40 -16.30
C ASN A 75 16.11 -16.51 -15.27
N TRP A 76 17.07 -15.71 -15.72
CA TRP A 76 17.88 -14.86 -14.84
C TRP A 76 17.04 -13.86 -14.05
N SER A 77 16.06 -13.23 -14.67
CA SER A 77 15.19 -12.25 -14.01
C SER A 77 14.40 -12.89 -12.87
N ALA A 78 13.89 -14.09 -13.06
CA ALA A 78 13.15 -14.85 -12.05
C ALA A 78 14.08 -15.29 -10.89
N ILE A 79 15.26 -15.77 -11.17
CA ILE A 79 16.27 -16.14 -10.18
C ILE A 79 16.69 -14.92 -9.36
N SER A 80 16.99 -13.83 -10.01
CA SER A 80 17.39 -12.56 -9.39
C SER A 80 16.26 -12.00 -8.50
N PHE A 81 15.03 -12.04 -8.99
CA PHE A 81 13.84 -11.61 -8.22
C PHE A 81 13.66 -12.42 -6.93
N TRP A 82 13.74 -13.75 -7.03
CA TRP A 82 13.60 -14.64 -5.87
C TRP A 82 14.68 -14.36 -4.82
N LEU A 83 15.95 -14.30 -5.26
CA LEU A 83 17.08 -14.06 -4.36
C LEU A 83 16.96 -12.72 -3.63
N ARG A 84 16.60 -11.66 -4.32
CA ARG A 84 16.43 -10.32 -3.71
C ARG A 84 15.32 -10.27 -2.69
N HIS A 85 14.20 -10.94 -2.93
CA HIS A 85 13.02 -10.86 -2.09
C HIS A 85 12.96 -11.91 -0.98
N ARG A 86 13.57 -13.09 -1.19
CA ARG A 86 13.51 -14.21 -0.24
C ARG A 86 14.80 -14.47 0.52
N ASN A 87 15.94 -14.07 -0.02
CA ASN A 87 17.23 -14.29 0.61
C ASN A 87 17.84 -12.96 1.07
N SER A 88 18.00 -12.81 2.39
CA SER A 88 18.51 -11.58 3.01
C SER A 88 19.96 -11.23 2.57
N ASN A 89 20.73 -12.22 2.14
CA ASN A 89 22.12 -11.99 1.67
C ASN A 89 22.17 -11.25 0.34
N TYR A 90 21.10 -11.27 -0.45
CA TYR A 90 20.98 -10.67 -1.78
C TYR A 90 20.06 -9.46 -1.83
N LYS A 91 19.57 -9.01 -0.68
CA LYS A 91 18.81 -7.75 -0.62
C LYS A 91 19.73 -6.59 -0.91
N ASP A 92 19.28 -5.70 -1.77
CA ASP A 92 19.95 -4.42 -1.98
C ASP A 92 19.99 -3.70 -0.62
N LYS A 93 21.15 -3.63 -0.03
CA LYS A 93 21.39 -2.83 1.16
C LYS A 93 21.40 -1.36 0.73
N ILE A 94 20.22 -0.77 0.64
CA ILE A 94 20.13 0.68 0.66
C ILE A 94 20.38 1.06 2.12
N GLU A 95 21.63 1.28 2.48
CA GLU A 95 21.96 2.06 3.64
C GLU A 95 21.50 3.49 3.33
N VAL A 96 20.29 3.82 3.74
CA VAL A 96 19.93 5.20 3.95
C VAL A 96 20.73 5.62 5.18
N THR A 97 21.99 5.96 4.96
CA THR A 97 22.74 6.78 5.89
C THR A 97 22.04 8.12 5.87
N THR A 98 21.04 8.29 6.73
CA THR A 98 20.80 9.59 7.31
C THR A 98 22.09 9.93 8.05
N LYS A 99 23.07 10.48 7.34
CA LYS A 99 23.99 11.36 7.99
C LYS A 99 23.11 12.47 8.52
N GLU A 100 22.68 12.33 9.77
CA GLU A 100 22.53 13.52 10.57
C GLU A 100 23.89 14.21 10.45
N SER A 101 24.00 15.07 9.50
CA SER A 101 25.09 16.02 9.47
C SER A 101 24.84 16.94 10.67
N SER A 102 25.29 16.49 11.81
CA SER A 102 25.62 17.38 12.92
C SER A 102 26.85 18.21 12.52
N GLU A 103 26.90 18.61 11.28
CA GLU A 103 27.81 19.67 10.87
C GLU A 103 27.26 20.91 11.54
N GLU A 104 27.89 21.29 12.64
CA GLU A 104 27.68 22.59 13.24
C GLU A 104 27.79 23.60 12.11
N LEU A 105 26.71 24.33 11.88
CA LEU A 105 26.67 25.39 10.88
C LEU A 105 27.84 26.34 11.13
N SER A 106 28.63 26.62 10.10
CA SER A 106 29.67 27.66 10.20
C SER A 106 29.04 28.96 10.65
N PRO A 107 29.79 29.85 11.35
CA PRO A 107 29.22 31.10 11.85
C PRO A 107 28.54 31.96 10.76
N SER A 108 29.02 31.90 9.53
CA SER A 108 28.40 32.57 8.38
C SER A 108 27.09 31.92 7.95
N GLN A 109 26.98 30.58 7.97
CA GLN A 109 25.77 29.84 7.67
C GLN A 109 24.71 30.02 8.75
N ALA A 110 25.09 29.99 10.03
CA ALA A 110 24.20 30.26 11.15
C ALA A 110 23.61 31.70 11.07
N LYS A 111 24.37 32.67 10.63
CA LYS A 111 23.94 34.05 10.43
C LYS A 111 22.89 34.17 9.31
N ILE A 112 23.08 33.45 8.18
CA ILE A 112 22.14 33.40 7.06
C ILE A 112 20.85 32.74 7.49
N VAL A 113 20.91 31.64 8.20
CA VAL A 113 19.72 30.89 8.73
C VAL A 113 18.95 31.77 9.71
N LYS A 114 19.62 32.49 10.62
CA LYS A 114 18.99 33.46 11.52
C LYS A 114 18.29 34.59 10.79
N GLN A 115 18.90 35.15 9.75
CA GLN A 115 18.29 36.23 8.94
C GLN A 115 17.07 35.70 8.17
N ALA A 116 17.14 34.50 7.57
CA ALA A 116 16.04 33.90 6.87
C ALA A 116 14.85 33.65 7.80
N LEU A 117 15.09 33.14 9.00
CA LEU A 117 14.05 32.92 10.02
C LEU A 117 13.43 34.23 10.50
N LYS A 118 14.21 35.28 10.65
CA LYS A 118 13.75 36.62 11.04
C LYS A 118 12.89 37.26 9.93
N LEU A 119 13.28 37.13 8.67
CA LEU A 119 12.52 37.63 7.53
C LEU A 119 11.21 36.88 7.31
N ALA A 120 11.18 35.59 7.60
CA ALA A 120 9.98 34.78 7.55
C ALA A 120 9.04 34.99 8.75
N GLY A 121 9.43 35.82 9.74
CA GLY A 121 8.64 36.09 10.97
C GLY A 121 8.54 34.88 11.88
N ILE A 122 9.38 33.87 11.71
CA ILE A 122 9.39 32.63 12.50
C ILE A 122 10.52 32.72 13.51
N THR A 123 10.17 32.92 14.80
CA THR A 123 11.14 32.75 15.88
C THR A 123 10.98 31.36 16.48
N LYS A 124 12.09 30.74 16.83
CA LYS A 124 12.18 29.34 17.32
C LYS A 124 11.26 29.05 18.52
N SER A 125 10.90 30.05 19.30
CA SER A 125 9.98 29.92 20.44
C SER A 125 8.51 30.03 20.07
N LYS A 126 8.15 30.67 18.97
CA LYS A 126 6.76 30.80 18.53
C LYS A 126 6.26 29.63 17.67
N SER A 127 7.16 28.94 16.98
CA SER A 127 6.80 27.79 16.15
C SER A 127 6.39 26.57 16.99
N ILE A 128 7.00 26.33 18.13
CA ILE A 128 6.73 25.19 19.00
C ILE A 128 5.39 25.39 19.75
N SER A 129 5.07 26.60 20.18
CA SER A 129 3.80 26.88 20.87
C SER A 129 2.59 26.85 19.95
N ASN A 130 2.73 27.15 18.68
CA ASN A 130 1.64 27.11 17.72
C ASN A 130 1.35 25.68 17.19
N ILE A 131 2.32 24.82 17.16
CA ILE A 131 2.13 23.39 16.78
C ILE A 131 1.38 22.67 17.87
N ASN A 132 1.67 22.93 19.15
CA ASN A 132 0.99 22.30 20.27
C ASN A 132 -0.45 22.81 20.49
N LYS A 133 -0.78 24.03 20.05
CA LYS A 133 -2.16 24.55 20.17
C LYS A 133 -3.10 24.05 19.07
N LYS A 134 -2.59 23.60 17.93
CA LYS A 134 -3.43 23.06 16.83
C LYS A 134 -3.77 21.56 16.98
N HIS A 135 -3.20 20.86 17.93
CA HIS A 135 -3.42 19.42 18.11
C HIS A 135 -4.38 19.08 19.26
N TYR A 136 -4.89 20.07 20.00
CA TYR A 136 -5.75 19.82 21.18
C TYR A 136 -7.10 20.56 21.15
N ASP A 137 -7.52 21.07 20.01
CA ASP A 137 -8.91 21.57 19.82
C ASP A 137 -9.71 20.60 18.97
#